data_4de093bebea3d19a18c7b35017d32f45
#
_entry.id   4de093bebea3d19a18c7b35017d32f45
#
_cell.length_a   1.000
_cell.length_b   1.000
_cell.length_c   1.000
_cell.angle_alpha   90.00
_cell.angle_beta   90.00
_cell.angle_gamma   90.00
#
_symmetry.space_group_name_H-M   'P 1'
#
loop_
_entity.id
_entity.type
_entity.pdbx_description
1 polymer ?
#
loop_
_entity_poly.entity_id
_entity_poly.type
_entity_poly.pdbx_seq_one_letter_code
_entity_poly.pdbx_strand_id
1 'polypeptide(L)'
;MNRLTKKLKELKAENKKALVAYLVAGDPDIESTLSLMKLFIESGVDIIEIGVPFTDPIAEGPIIQKAHDRALQKNVSLSLIFNMIKDFRIEDNETPIVLMGYLNTFISHKDLIKNNEENSIDSILVVDIPGEVNLADYGLESSNVNTISLISPTTKENRIKSIAQNSSGFVYYVTLRGVTGSSNLNIDEISKNIEKIKKYASVPTLAGFGIKSPEDAKLLAKCSDGVIIGSSIVKMIEESSDSREFDRIGQYITEIKQAISWID
;
A
#
# COMPACT_ATOMS: atom_id res chain seq x y z
N MET A 1 7.92 -15.51 11.05
CA MET A 1 6.68 -14.82 10.64
C MET A 1 7.05 -13.34 10.55
N ASN A 2 6.90 -12.71 9.37
CA ASN A 2 7.27 -11.30 9.21
C ASN A 2 6.23 -10.36 9.87
N ARG A 3 6.57 -9.05 9.99
CA ARG A 3 5.74 -8.04 10.66
C ARG A 3 4.36 -7.90 10.04
N LEU A 4 4.26 -7.93 8.70
CA LEU A 4 2.98 -7.81 7.98
C LEU A 4 2.02 -8.93 8.38
N THR A 5 2.49 -10.18 8.35
CA THR A 5 1.67 -11.34 8.74
C THR A 5 1.28 -11.29 10.22
N LYS A 6 2.19 -10.83 11.10
CA LYS A 6 1.93 -10.66 12.54
C LYS A 6 0.84 -9.60 12.75
N LYS A 7 1.02 -8.40 12.19
CA LYS A 7 0.09 -7.26 12.32
C LYS A 7 -1.32 -7.61 11.83
N LEU A 8 -1.43 -8.22 10.65
CA LEU A 8 -2.74 -8.58 10.09
C LEU A 8 -3.46 -9.66 10.93
N LYS A 9 -2.72 -10.59 11.55
CA LYS A 9 -3.31 -11.55 12.48
C LYS A 9 -3.78 -10.90 13.78
N GLU A 10 -3.01 -9.98 14.33
CA GLU A 10 -3.37 -9.22 15.54
C GLU A 10 -4.64 -8.41 15.31
N LEU A 11 -4.69 -7.63 14.22
CA LEU A 11 -5.88 -6.85 13.86
C LEU A 11 -7.12 -7.75 13.69
N LYS A 12 -6.97 -8.90 13.04
CA LYS A 12 -8.06 -9.87 12.88
C LYS A 12 -8.53 -10.43 14.22
N ALA A 13 -7.60 -10.77 15.12
CA ALA A 13 -7.93 -11.29 16.44
C ALA A 13 -8.68 -10.27 17.31
N GLU A 14 -8.37 -8.99 17.13
CA GLU A 14 -9.02 -7.87 17.80
C GLU A 14 -10.28 -7.35 17.08
N ASN A 15 -10.69 -7.99 15.99
CA ASN A 15 -11.79 -7.55 15.10
C ASN A 15 -11.62 -6.11 14.61
N LYS A 16 -10.37 -5.69 14.37
CA LYS A 16 -9.99 -4.37 13.86
C LYS A 16 -9.69 -4.41 12.37
N LYS A 17 -9.91 -3.28 11.70
CA LYS A 17 -9.59 -3.11 10.28
C LYS A 17 -8.20 -2.51 10.11
N ALA A 18 -7.44 -3.01 9.13
CA ALA A 18 -6.13 -2.46 8.79
C ALA A 18 -6.27 -1.09 8.11
N LEU A 19 -5.40 -0.16 8.47
CA LEU A 19 -5.18 1.09 7.75
C LEU A 19 -3.79 1.05 7.10
N VAL A 20 -3.76 1.09 5.77
CA VAL A 20 -2.53 1.24 4.99
C VAL A 20 -2.45 2.67 4.46
N ALA A 21 -1.32 3.33 4.66
CA ALA A 21 -1.06 4.65 4.10
C ALA A 21 0.09 4.58 3.10
N TYR A 22 -0.16 5.12 1.89
CA TYR A 22 0.79 5.18 0.80
C TYR A 22 1.43 6.56 0.68
N LEU A 23 2.72 6.57 0.36
CA LEU A 23 3.48 7.74 -0.07
C LEU A 23 4.50 7.34 -1.15
N VAL A 24 5.01 8.32 -1.91
CA VAL A 24 6.13 8.10 -2.84
C VAL A 24 7.43 8.47 -2.12
N ALA A 25 8.41 7.55 -2.11
CA ALA A 25 9.70 7.80 -1.47
C ALA A 25 10.44 8.95 -2.18
N GLY A 26 10.88 9.92 -1.39
CA GLY A 26 11.57 11.10 -1.89
C GLY A 26 10.66 12.22 -2.39
N ASP A 27 9.39 12.15 -2.12
CA ASP A 27 8.43 13.21 -2.38
C ASP A 27 8.03 13.90 -1.06
N PRO A 28 8.39 15.17 -0.82
CA PRO A 28 9.22 16.05 -1.65
C PRO A 28 10.73 15.77 -1.58
N ASP A 29 11.19 15.02 -0.58
CA ASP A 29 12.56 14.56 -0.36
C ASP A 29 12.62 13.38 0.61
N ILE A 30 13.79 12.78 0.80
CA ILE A 30 13.98 11.59 1.65
C ILE A 30 13.78 11.90 3.14
N GLU A 31 14.20 13.06 3.62
CA GLU A 31 14.07 13.46 5.02
C GLU A 31 12.59 13.69 5.37
N SER A 32 11.87 14.33 4.49
CA SER A 32 10.41 14.50 4.59
C SER A 32 9.67 13.16 4.55
N THR A 33 10.12 12.23 3.69
CA THR A 33 9.55 10.86 3.64
C THR A 33 9.70 10.16 4.98
N LEU A 34 10.89 10.20 5.59
CA LEU A 34 11.13 9.60 6.90
C LEU A 34 10.26 10.25 7.99
N SER A 35 10.12 11.57 7.97
CA SER A 35 9.26 12.32 8.89
C SER A 35 7.79 11.94 8.74
N LEU A 36 7.30 11.79 7.49
CA LEU A 36 5.95 11.36 7.19
C LEU A 36 5.68 9.91 7.64
N MET A 37 6.65 9.00 7.50
CA MET A 37 6.51 7.64 8.00
C MET A 37 6.30 7.61 9.52
N LYS A 38 7.04 8.43 10.28
CA LYS A 38 6.85 8.58 11.73
C LYS A 38 5.47 9.15 12.08
N LEU A 39 5.07 10.22 11.40
CA LEU A 39 3.75 10.83 11.55
C LEU A 39 2.61 9.82 11.26
N PHE A 40 2.78 8.96 10.25
CA PHE A 40 1.79 7.94 9.91
C PHE A 40 1.54 6.98 11.08
N ILE A 41 2.61 6.53 11.75
CA ILE A 41 2.50 5.65 12.92
C ILE A 41 1.78 6.38 14.06
N GLU A 42 2.21 7.59 14.39
CA GLU A 42 1.62 8.43 15.44
C GLU A 42 0.13 8.70 15.17
N SER A 43 -0.27 8.75 13.91
CA SER A 43 -1.66 8.95 13.46
C SER A 43 -2.49 7.66 13.37
N GLY A 44 -1.89 6.48 13.67
CA GLY A 44 -2.59 5.20 13.77
C GLY A 44 -2.58 4.35 12.50
N VAL A 45 -1.64 4.58 11.58
CA VAL A 45 -1.41 3.68 10.43
C VAL A 45 -0.88 2.33 10.92
N ASP A 46 -1.40 1.25 10.39
CA ASP A 46 -0.98 -0.11 10.73
C ASP A 46 0.11 -0.64 9.78
N ILE A 47 0.12 -0.18 8.52
CA ILE A 47 1.03 -0.64 7.46
C ILE A 47 1.41 0.56 6.61
N ILE A 48 2.71 0.75 6.36
CA ILE A 48 3.20 1.81 5.46
C ILE A 48 3.46 1.19 4.08
N GLU A 49 2.91 1.79 3.04
CA GLU A 49 3.18 1.43 1.65
C GLU A 49 4.02 2.53 0.99
N ILE A 50 5.20 2.15 0.50
CA ILE A 50 6.19 3.06 -0.07
C ILE A 50 6.26 2.83 -1.58
N GLY A 51 5.84 3.82 -2.36
CA GLY A 51 6.01 3.86 -3.81
C GLY A 51 7.47 4.13 -4.19
N VAL A 52 8.05 3.21 -4.98
CA VAL A 52 9.40 3.37 -5.52
C VAL A 52 9.32 4.25 -6.77
N PRO A 53 10.01 5.40 -6.84
CA PRO A 53 9.96 6.29 -8.01
C PRO A 53 10.30 5.59 -9.32
N PHE A 54 9.51 5.87 -10.36
CA PHE A 54 9.68 5.27 -11.68
C PHE A 54 9.34 6.28 -12.78
N THR A 55 10.00 6.19 -13.93
CA THR A 55 9.86 7.16 -15.03
C THR A 55 8.55 7.03 -15.79
N ASP A 56 7.97 5.83 -15.82
CA ASP A 56 6.77 5.51 -16.60
C ASP A 56 5.67 4.87 -15.75
N PRO A 57 5.13 5.60 -14.73
CA PRO A 57 4.22 5.05 -13.73
C PRO A 57 2.79 4.89 -14.27
N ILE A 58 2.62 4.00 -15.27
CA ILE A 58 1.37 3.82 -16.02
C ILE A 58 0.21 3.24 -15.20
N ALA A 59 0.50 2.62 -14.05
CA ALA A 59 -0.52 2.07 -13.16
C ALA A 59 -1.15 3.13 -12.26
N GLU A 60 -0.51 4.30 -12.11
CA GLU A 60 -0.94 5.35 -11.19
C GLU A 60 -1.68 6.49 -11.90
N GLY A 61 -2.51 7.18 -11.08
CA GLY A 61 -3.16 8.40 -11.52
C GLY A 61 -2.24 9.64 -11.51
N PRO A 62 -2.68 10.77 -12.11
CA PRO A 62 -1.84 11.95 -12.34
C PRO A 62 -1.25 12.57 -11.07
N ILE A 63 -1.90 12.45 -9.92
CA ILE A 63 -1.39 12.94 -8.62
C ILE A 63 -0.13 12.17 -8.23
N ILE A 64 -0.19 10.85 -8.30
CA ILE A 64 0.94 9.98 -7.93
C ILE A 64 2.04 10.06 -8.99
N GLN A 65 1.70 10.15 -10.28
CA GLN A 65 2.68 10.36 -11.37
C GLN A 65 3.55 11.59 -11.12
N LYS A 66 2.94 12.73 -10.75
CA LYS A 66 3.68 13.95 -10.40
C LYS A 66 4.59 13.77 -9.18
N ALA A 67 4.20 12.96 -8.21
CA ALA A 67 5.03 12.65 -7.05
C ALA A 67 6.26 11.82 -7.46
N HIS A 68 6.10 10.85 -8.38
CA HIS A 68 7.23 10.13 -8.98
C HIS A 68 8.20 11.11 -9.68
N ASP A 69 7.67 12.05 -10.48
CA ASP A 69 8.48 13.07 -11.16
C ASP A 69 9.29 13.92 -10.17
N ARG A 70 8.66 14.39 -9.07
CA ARG A 70 9.34 15.18 -8.03
C ARG A 70 10.47 14.38 -7.36
N ALA A 71 10.20 13.14 -7.01
CA ALA A 71 11.19 12.25 -6.39
C ALA A 71 12.37 11.94 -7.32
N LEU A 72 12.10 11.69 -8.61
CA LEU A 72 13.15 11.43 -9.62
C LEU A 72 14.06 12.64 -9.82
N GLN A 73 13.53 13.87 -9.75
CA GLN A 73 14.33 15.09 -9.79
C GLN A 73 15.33 15.21 -8.62
N LYS A 74 15.08 14.48 -7.51
CA LYS A 74 15.98 14.38 -6.37
C LYS A 74 16.93 13.17 -6.45
N ASN A 75 16.99 12.49 -7.59
CA ASN A 75 17.80 11.29 -7.82
C ASN A 75 17.56 10.17 -6.80
N VAL A 76 16.33 9.99 -6.38
CA VAL A 76 15.94 8.91 -5.44
C VAL A 76 16.09 7.57 -6.13
N SER A 77 16.87 6.67 -5.51
CA SER A 77 17.11 5.31 -5.97
C SER A 77 16.58 4.29 -4.96
N LEU A 78 16.38 3.04 -5.38
CA LEU A 78 15.96 1.98 -4.47
C LEU A 78 16.97 1.76 -3.33
N SER A 79 18.26 1.90 -3.60
CA SER A 79 19.31 1.81 -2.55
C SER A 79 19.17 2.92 -1.50
N LEU A 80 18.85 4.14 -1.93
CA LEU A 80 18.60 5.25 -1.01
C LEU A 80 17.35 5.01 -0.15
N ILE A 81 16.30 4.43 -0.76
CA ILE A 81 15.08 4.04 -0.04
C ILE A 81 15.38 2.98 1.02
N PHE A 82 16.18 1.95 0.70
CA PHE A 82 16.59 0.94 1.69
C PHE A 82 17.39 1.54 2.85
N ASN A 83 18.28 2.50 2.58
CA ASN A 83 19.01 3.20 3.64
C ASN A 83 18.05 4.00 4.54
N MET A 84 17.12 4.75 3.96
CA MET A 84 16.08 5.47 4.72
C MET A 84 15.23 4.51 5.58
N ILE A 85 14.86 3.35 5.03
CA ILE A 85 14.13 2.33 5.81
C ILE A 85 14.98 1.78 6.95
N LYS A 86 16.29 1.58 6.78
CA LYS A 86 17.18 1.18 7.87
C LYS A 86 17.20 2.24 8.98
N ASP A 87 17.28 3.51 8.64
CA ASP A 87 17.22 4.60 9.62
C ASP A 87 15.87 4.60 10.36
N PHE A 88 14.76 4.42 9.63
CA PHE A 88 13.44 4.26 10.23
C PHE A 88 13.39 3.08 11.22
N ARG A 89 14.01 1.94 10.87
CA ARG A 89 14.04 0.72 11.72
C ARG A 89 14.77 0.88 13.04
N ILE A 90 15.64 1.90 13.20
CA ILE A 90 16.28 2.21 14.47
C ILE A 90 15.23 2.61 15.52
N GLU A 91 14.19 3.32 15.12
CA GLU A 91 13.13 3.82 16.00
C GLU A 91 11.86 2.93 15.99
N ASP A 92 11.54 2.32 14.85
CA ASP A 92 10.37 1.44 14.71
C ASP A 92 10.74 0.12 14.01
N ASN A 93 10.73 -0.96 14.76
CA ASN A 93 10.96 -2.31 14.26
C ASN A 93 9.69 -3.17 14.21
N GLU A 94 8.50 -2.59 14.41
CA GLU A 94 7.23 -3.32 14.48
C GLU A 94 6.29 -3.02 13.31
N THR A 95 6.31 -1.81 12.76
CA THR A 95 5.40 -1.40 11.68
C THR A 95 5.79 -2.07 10.36
N PRO A 96 4.87 -2.81 9.71
CA PRO A 96 5.13 -3.41 8.41
C PRO A 96 5.36 -2.37 7.32
N ILE A 97 6.32 -2.65 6.41
CA ILE A 97 6.61 -1.84 5.23
C ILE A 97 6.40 -2.68 3.97
N VAL A 98 5.60 -2.16 3.06
CA VAL A 98 5.36 -2.67 1.72
C VAL A 98 6.09 -1.77 0.72
N LEU A 99 6.91 -2.34 -0.18
CA LEU A 99 7.40 -1.62 -1.34
C LEU A 99 6.48 -1.86 -2.53
N MET A 100 5.91 -0.79 -3.09
CA MET A 100 5.12 -0.80 -4.31
C MET A 100 5.97 -0.24 -5.46
N GLY A 101 6.04 -0.94 -6.59
CA GLY A 101 6.83 -0.47 -7.72
C GLY A 101 6.67 -1.32 -8.97
N TYR A 102 7.54 -1.08 -9.93
CA TYR A 102 7.54 -1.68 -11.25
C TYR A 102 8.58 -2.79 -11.37
N LEU A 103 8.28 -3.81 -12.14
CA LEU A 103 9.09 -5.02 -12.27
C LEU A 103 10.55 -4.71 -12.64
N ASN A 104 10.76 -3.80 -13.59
CA ASN A 104 12.10 -3.43 -14.04
C ASN A 104 12.99 -2.89 -12.92
N THR A 105 12.42 -2.07 -12.03
CA THR A 105 13.13 -1.51 -10.87
C THR A 105 13.54 -2.62 -9.90
N PHE A 106 12.64 -3.55 -9.60
CA PHE A 106 12.91 -4.64 -8.67
C PHE A 106 13.92 -5.65 -9.24
N ILE A 107 13.83 -6.02 -10.53
CA ILE A 107 14.78 -6.92 -11.17
C ILE A 107 16.19 -6.31 -11.18
N SER A 108 16.31 -5.02 -11.48
CA SER A 108 17.60 -4.32 -11.49
C SER A 108 18.28 -4.29 -10.13
N HIS A 109 17.52 -4.47 -9.05
CA HIS A 109 17.98 -4.43 -7.66
C HIS A 109 17.58 -5.69 -6.88
N LYS A 110 17.42 -6.82 -7.56
CA LYS A 110 16.93 -8.07 -6.95
C LYS A 110 17.71 -8.51 -5.71
N ASP A 111 19.01 -8.20 -5.64
CA ASP A 111 19.84 -8.58 -4.50
C ASP A 111 19.44 -7.84 -3.22
N LEU A 112 18.94 -6.60 -3.30
CA LEU A 112 18.38 -5.89 -2.16
C LEU A 112 17.11 -6.58 -1.62
N ILE A 113 16.26 -7.09 -2.52
CA ILE A 113 15.05 -7.81 -2.15
C ILE A 113 15.38 -9.19 -1.57
N LYS A 114 16.27 -9.94 -2.25
CA LYS A 114 16.67 -11.30 -1.82
C LYS A 114 17.33 -11.30 -0.46
N ASN A 115 18.30 -10.42 -0.29
CA ASN A 115 19.07 -10.38 0.93
C ASN A 115 18.25 -9.76 2.06
N ASN A 116 17.35 -8.77 1.74
CA ASN A 116 16.51 -8.06 2.72
C ASN A 116 17.17 -7.99 4.10
N GLU A 117 18.45 -7.56 4.08
CA GLU A 117 19.29 -7.50 5.28
C GLU A 117 18.55 -6.76 6.39
N GLU A 118 18.64 -7.30 7.62
CA GLU A 118 17.96 -6.74 8.77
C GLU A 118 16.42 -6.72 8.68
N ASN A 119 15.84 -7.49 7.77
CA ASN A 119 14.38 -7.51 7.54
C ASN A 119 13.80 -6.09 7.36
N SER A 120 14.42 -5.27 6.52
CA SER A 120 14.02 -3.86 6.33
C SER A 120 12.59 -3.74 5.81
N ILE A 121 12.21 -4.57 4.83
CA ILE A 121 10.86 -4.61 4.23
C ILE A 121 10.14 -5.92 4.55
N ASP A 122 8.82 -5.91 4.49
CA ASP A 122 7.96 -7.04 4.80
C ASP A 122 7.23 -7.61 3.58
N SER A 123 7.04 -6.79 2.55
CA SER A 123 6.32 -7.20 1.34
C SER A 123 6.70 -6.36 0.14
N ILE A 124 6.47 -6.93 -1.06
CA ILE A 124 6.53 -6.21 -2.32
C ILE A 124 5.20 -6.34 -3.06
N LEU A 125 4.86 -5.25 -3.77
CA LEU A 125 3.75 -5.17 -4.70
C LEU A 125 4.30 -4.71 -6.05
N VAL A 126 4.28 -5.60 -7.05
CA VAL A 126 4.71 -5.31 -8.43
C VAL A 126 3.48 -5.02 -9.25
N VAL A 127 3.33 -3.76 -9.72
CA VAL A 127 2.06 -3.27 -10.28
C VAL A 127 1.84 -3.58 -11.75
N ASP A 128 2.90 -3.87 -12.49
CA ASP A 128 2.91 -4.06 -13.94
C ASP A 128 3.04 -5.53 -14.38
N ILE A 129 2.81 -6.47 -13.47
CA ILE A 129 2.73 -7.90 -13.80
C ILE A 129 1.37 -8.49 -13.42
N PRO A 130 0.90 -9.52 -14.14
CA PRO A 130 -0.28 -10.26 -13.72
C PRO A 130 -0.07 -10.93 -12.36
N GLY A 131 -1.07 -10.85 -11.48
CA GLY A 131 -0.98 -11.42 -10.12
C GLY A 131 -0.86 -12.95 -10.06
N GLU A 132 -1.02 -13.64 -11.20
CA GLU A 132 -0.78 -15.08 -11.35
C GLU A 132 0.70 -15.42 -11.54
N VAL A 133 1.53 -14.44 -11.87
CA VAL A 133 2.97 -14.65 -12.15
C VAL A 133 3.71 -14.89 -10.84
N ASN A 134 4.56 -15.92 -10.84
CA ASN A 134 5.43 -16.19 -9.71
C ASN A 134 6.66 -15.27 -9.75
N LEU A 135 6.85 -14.45 -8.72
CA LEU A 135 8.00 -13.56 -8.62
C LEU A 135 9.35 -14.31 -8.54
N ALA A 136 9.35 -15.58 -8.15
CA ALA A 136 10.52 -16.44 -8.16
C ALA A 136 11.13 -16.58 -9.58
N ASP A 137 10.29 -16.57 -10.63
CA ASP A 137 10.74 -16.67 -12.01
C ASP A 137 11.61 -15.47 -12.45
N TYR A 138 11.47 -14.35 -11.71
CA TYR A 138 12.27 -13.13 -11.91
C TYR A 138 13.39 -12.98 -10.87
N GLY A 139 13.54 -13.98 -9.99
CA GLY A 139 14.52 -13.92 -8.92
C GLY A 139 14.20 -12.93 -7.81
N LEU A 140 12.91 -12.61 -7.59
CA LEU A 140 12.41 -11.72 -6.56
C LEU A 140 11.82 -12.48 -5.36
N GLU A 141 12.08 -13.77 -5.25
CA GLU A 141 11.66 -14.56 -4.10
C GLU A 141 12.58 -14.33 -2.89
N SER A 142 11.97 -14.15 -1.74
CA SER A 142 12.66 -14.11 -0.44
C SER A 142 11.77 -14.75 0.61
N SER A 143 12.37 -15.55 1.50
CA SER A 143 11.62 -16.24 2.58
C SER A 143 10.96 -15.29 3.58
N ASN A 144 11.43 -14.05 3.66
CA ASN A 144 10.99 -13.05 4.64
C ASN A 144 10.15 -11.92 4.02
N VAL A 145 9.96 -11.92 2.69
CA VAL A 145 9.22 -10.89 1.97
C VAL A 145 7.95 -11.50 1.36
N ASN A 146 6.80 -11.00 1.76
CA ASN A 146 5.52 -11.43 1.20
C ASN A 146 5.27 -10.79 -0.17
N THR A 147 4.39 -11.41 -0.94
CA THR A 147 3.89 -10.86 -2.21
C THR A 147 2.46 -10.39 -2.03
N ILE A 148 2.19 -9.16 -2.44
CA ILE A 148 0.85 -8.60 -2.53
C ILE A 148 0.42 -8.63 -4.00
N SER A 149 -0.79 -9.10 -4.27
CA SER A 149 -1.32 -9.16 -5.62
C SER A 149 -2.54 -8.28 -5.77
N LEU A 150 -2.65 -7.62 -6.95
CA LEU A 150 -3.77 -6.76 -7.32
C LEU A 150 -4.91 -7.56 -7.94
N ILE A 151 -6.13 -7.27 -7.51
CA ILE A 151 -7.37 -7.71 -8.15
C ILE A 151 -8.24 -6.50 -8.44
N SER A 152 -8.74 -6.39 -9.67
CA SER A 152 -9.64 -5.32 -10.11
C SER A 152 -11.08 -5.85 -10.26
N PRO A 153 -12.10 -4.96 -10.34
CA PRO A 153 -13.49 -5.34 -10.57
C PRO A 153 -13.71 -6.16 -11.86
N THR A 154 -12.85 -5.96 -12.86
CA THR A 154 -12.93 -6.66 -14.15
C THR A 154 -12.23 -8.02 -14.17
N THR A 155 -11.58 -8.42 -13.05
CA THR A 155 -10.87 -9.70 -12.96
C THR A 155 -11.87 -10.86 -12.94
N LYS A 156 -11.71 -11.79 -13.88
CA LYS A 156 -12.59 -12.98 -13.99
C LYS A 156 -12.34 -13.95 -12.82
N GLU A 157 -13.35 -14.71 -12.44
CA GLU A 157 -13.33 -15.57 -11.25
C GLU A 157 -12.21 -16.63 -11.27
N ASN A 158 -11.95 -17.25 -12.44
CA ASN A 158 -10.84 -18.19 -12.59
C ASN A 158 -9.47 -17.55 -12.29
N ARG A 159 -9.27 -16.28 -12.68
CA ARG A 159 -8.08 -15.52 -12.36
C ARG A 159 -8.03 -15.11 -10.89
N ILE A 160 -9.17 -14.71 -10.31
CA ILE A 160 -9.25 -14.39 -8.87
C ILE A 160 -8.71 -15.55 -8.04
N LYS A 161 -9.10 -16.80 -8.39
CA LYS A 161 -8.60 -18.00 -7.70
C LYS A 161 -7.08 -18.12 -7.77
N SER A 162 -6.49 -18.03 -8.96
CA SER A 162 -5.04 -18.12 -9.14
C SER A 162 -4.29 -17.01 -8.41
N ILE A 163 -4.74 -15.75 -8.55
CA ILE A 163 -4.12 -14.59 -7.91
C ILE A 163 -4.18 -14.72 -6.38
N ALA A 164 -5.35 -15.04 -5.84
CA ALA A 164 -5.55 -15.16 -4.40
C ALA A 164 -4.70 -16.28 -3.78
N GLN A 165 -4.44 -17.37 -4.51
CA GLN A 165 -3.57 -18.46 -4.05
C GLN A 165 -2.08 -18.08 -4.03
N ASN A 166 -1.65 -17.16 -4.90
CA ASN A 166 -0.27 -16.70 -4.99
C ASN A 166 0.04 -15.56 -4.00
N SER A 167 -0.98 -14.93 -3.42
CA SER A 167 -0.79 -13.83 -2.47
C SER A 167 -0.39 -14.36 -1.09
N SER A 168 0.68 -13.82 -0.51
CA SER A 168 1.18 -14.24 0.81
C SER A 168 1.10 -13.17 1.90
N GLY A 169 0.95 -11.89 1.53
CA GLY A 169 0.72 -10.77 2.45
C GLY A 169 -0.77 -10.48 2.61
N PHE A 170 -1.33 -9.80 1.65
CA PHE A 170 -2.78 -9.57 1.49
C PHE A 170 -3.15 -9.48 0.00
N VAL A 171 -4.42 -9.61 -0.30
CA VAL A 171 -4.96 -9.28 -1.63
C VAL A 171 -5.37 -7.82 -1.64
N TYR A 172 -4.85 -7.04 -2.58
CA TYR A 172 -5.23 -5.65 -2.78
C TYR A 172 -6.36 -5.57 -3.82
N TYR A 173 -7.58 -5.31 -3.37
CA TYR A 173 -8.70 -5.04 -4.26
C TYR A 173 -8.71 -3.56 -4.65
N VAL A 174 -8.43 -3.29 -5.94
CA VAL A 174 -8.43 -1.93 -6.49
C VAL A 174 -9.85 -1.55 -6.85
N THR A 175 -10.46 -0.62 -6.10
CA THR A 175 -11.80 -0.10 -6.46
C THR A 175 -11.66 0.93 -7.57
N LEU A 176 -12.37 0.76 -8.69
CA LEU A 176 -12.45 1.79 -9.72
C LEU A 176 -13.57 2.76 -9.33
N ARG A 177 -13.26 4.02 -9.07
CA ARG A 177 -14.29 5.07 -9.11
C ARG A 177 -14.75 5.20 -10.55
N GLY A 178 -16.06 5.05 -10.75
CA GLY A 178 -16.72 4.88 -12.02
C GLY A 178 -16.14 5.66 -13.20
N VAL A 179 -15.82 4.94 -14.23
CA VAL A 179 -15.49 5.45 -15.57
C VAL A 179 -16.69 6.21 -16.18
N THR A 180 -17.84 6.18 -15.47
CA THR A 180 -19.16 6.72 -15.91
C THR A 180 -19.57 8.02 -15.20
N GLY A 181 -18.63 8.73 -14.56
CA GLY A 181 -18.93 10.07 -13.98
C GLY A 181 -19.73 10.07 -12.67
N SER A 182 -20.07 8.90 -12.08
CA SER A 182 -20.65 8.85 -10.75
C SER A 182 -19.60 9.07 -9.69
N SER A 183 -19.82 10.05 -8.82
CA SER A 183 -18.92 10.41 -7.70
C SER A 183 -18.93 9.38 -6.55
N ASN A 184 -19.84 8.41 -6.58
CA ASN A 184 -20.10 7.50 -5.47
C ASN A 184 -19.53 6.10 -5.71
N LEU A 185 -18.97 5.50 -4.65
CA LEU A 185 -18.57 4.09 -4.61
C LEU A 185 -19.80 3.19 -4.71
N ASN A 186 -19.78 2.22 -5.62
CA ASN A 186 -20.82 1.18 -5.67
C ASN A 186 -20.48 0.09 -4.66
N ILE A 187 -20.89 0.29 -3.40
CA ILE A 187 -20.56 -0.59 -2.27
C ILE A 187 -21.09 -2.01 -2.47
N ASP A 188 -22.28 -2.17 -3.07
CA ASP A 188 -22.87 -3.50 -3.30
C ASP A 188 -22.02 -4.32 -4.28
N GLU A 189 -21.52 -3.71 -5.33
CA GLU A 189 -20.61 -4.35 -6.29
C GLU A 189 -19.26 -4.68 -5.66
N ILE A 190 -18.71 -3.75 -4.91
CA ILE A 190 -17.44 -3.92 -4.19
C ILE A 190 -17.57 -5.09 -3.19
N SER A 191 -18.61 -5.13 -2.39
CA SER A 191 -18.88 -6.19 -1.43
C SER A 191 -18.94 -7.56 -2.10
N LYS A 192 -19.73 -7.69 -3.19
CA LYS A 192 -19.83 -8.94 -3.95
C LYS A 192 -18.48 -9.40 -4.50
N ASN A 193 -17.66 -8.48 -4.98
CA ASN A 193 -16.33 -8.83 -5.51
C ASN A 193 -15.37 -9.24 -4.38
N ILE A 194 -15.37 -8.55 -3.24
CA ILE A 194 -14.56 -8.92 -2.08
C ILE A 194 -14.99 -10.28 -1.52
N GLU A 195 -16.29 -10.57 -1.45
CA GLU A 195 -16.80 -11.89 -1.04
C GLU A 195 -16.30 -13.00 -1.96
N LYS A 196 -16.26 -12.77 -3.28
CA LYS A 196 -15.69 -13.72 -4.24
C LYS A 196 -14.20 -13.96 -3.98
N ILE A 197 -13.44 -12.89 -3.72
CA ILE A 197 -12.01 -12.99 -3.41
C ILE A 197 -11.81 -13.79 -2.14
N LYS A 198 -12.54 -13.50 -1.07
CA LYS A 198 -12.45 -14.16 0.24
C LYS A 198 -12.77 -15.67 0.18
N LYS A 199 -13.49 -16.15 -0.84
CA LYS A 199 -13.70 -17.60 -1.06
C LYS A 199 -12.40 -18.34 -1.40
N TYR A 200 -11.44 -17.68 -2.01
CA TYR A 200 -10.21 -18.28 -2.51
C TYR A 200 -8.95 -17.81 -1.77
N ALA A 201 -9.00 -16.62 -1.17
CA ALA A 201 -7.86 -16.04 -0.47
C ALA A 201 -7.69 -16.65 0.92
N SER A 202 -6.47 -17.09 1.22
CA SER A 202 -6.05 -17.50 2.58
C SER A 202 -5.54 -16.33 3.42
N VAL A 203 -5.34 -15.17 2.79
CA VAL A 203 -4.83 -13.92 3.37
C VAL A 203 -5.94 -12.86 3.38
N PRO A 204 -5.83 -11.80 4.20
CA PRO A 204 -6.80 -10.70 4.22
C PRO A 204 -6.96 -10.03 2.86
N THR A 205 -8.15 -9.44 2.63
CA THR A 205 -8.44 -8.63 1.45
C THR A 205 -8.64 -7.18 1.85
N LEU A 206 -7.71 -6.31 1.43
CA LEU A 206 -7.76 -4.89 1.69
C LEU A 206 -8.24 -4.14 0.44
N ALA A 207 -9.04 -3.10 0.64
CA ALA A 207 -9.62 -2.33 -0.46
C ALA A 207 -9.04 -0.92 -0.49
N GLY A 208 -8.69 -0.44 -1.69
CA GLY A 208 -8.15 0.90 -1.87
C GLY A 208 -8.46 1.45 -3.25
N PHE A 209 -8.06 2.67 -3.44
CA PHE A 209 -8.24 3.52 -4.60
C PHE A 209 -9.43 4.48 -4.48
N GLY A 210 -9.09 5.78 -4.54
CA GLY A 210 -10.09 6.86 -4.59
C GLY A 210 -10.81 7.18 -3.27
N ILE A 211 -10.32 6.70 -2.12
CA ILE A 211 -10.80 7.11 -0.79
C ILE A 211 -10.44 8.58 -0.59
N LYS A 212 -11.44 9.41 -0.32
CA LYS A 212 -11.27 10.86 -0.12
C LYS A 212 -11.71 11.34 1.25
N SER A 213 -12.57 10.58 1.92
CA SER A 213 -13.15 10.96 3.20
C SER A 213 -13.19 9.80 4.19
N PRO A 214 -13.35 10.08 5.49
CA PRO A 214 -13.60 9.08 6.51
C PRO A 214 -14.84 8.20 6.20
N GLU A 215 -15.87 8.77 5.59
CA GLU A 215 -17.09 8.05 5.19
C GLU A 215 -16.79 7.02 4.08
N ASP A 216 -16.02 7.39 3.06
CA ASP A 216 -15.56 6.44 2.02
C ASP A 216 -14.81 5.27 2.66
N ALA A 217 -13.88 5.57 3.58
CA ALA A 217 -13.10 4.55 4.29
C ALA A 217 -13.98 3.63 5.13
N LYS A 218 -14.93 4.19 5.89
CA LYS A 218 -15.89 3.43 6.69
C LYS A 218 -16.73 2.49 5.84
N LEU A 219 -17.22 2.95 4.69
CA LEU A 219 -18.02 2.13 3.78
C LEU A 219 -17.22 0.95 3.23
N LEU A 220 -15.97 1.17 2.81
CA LEU A 220 -15.10 0.10 2.30
C LEU A 220 -14.69 -0.88 3.41
N ALA A 221 -14.41 -0.39 4.60
CA ALA A 221 -14.03 -1.22 5.73
C ALA A 221 -15.14 -2.18 6.20
N LYS A 222 -16.41 -1.88 5.91
CA LYS A 222 -17.54 -2.80 6.19
C LYS A 222 -17.44 -4.12 5.41
N CYS A 223 -16.94 -4.09 4.19
CA CYS A 223 -16.85 -5.28 3.33
C CYS A 223 -15.43 -5.86 3.22
N SER A 224 -14.39 -5.10 3.59
CA SER A 224 -12.98 -5.52 3.51
C SER A 224 -12.36 -5.78 4.88
N ASP A 225 -11.13 -6.29 4.90
CA ASP A 225 -10.34 -6.50 6.12
C ASP A 225 -9.50 -5.26 6.47
N GLY A 226 -9.52 -4.24 5.62
CA GLY A 226 -8.85 -2.96 5.81
C GLY A 226 -8.94 -2.07 4.58
N VAL A 227 -8.42 -0.86 4.70
CA VAL A 227 -8.44 0.16 3.65
C VAL A 227 -7.05 0.69 3.36
N ILE A 228 -6.84 1.12 2.11
CA ILE A 228 -5.58 1.68 1.62
C ILE A 228 -5.85 3.09 1.11
N ILE A 229 -5.16 4.08 1.67
CA ILE A 229 -5.26 5.48 1.30
C ILE A 229 -3.93 5.95 0.69
N GLY A 230 -3.98 6.61 -0.44
CA GLY A 230 -2.77 7.05 -1.17
C GLY A 230 -2.93 8.42 -1.78
N SER A 231 -3.67 8.54 -2.87
CA SER A 231 -3.76 9.76 -3.68
C SER A 231 -4.16 11.03 -2.89
N SER A 232 -5.00 10.89 -1.86
CA SER A 232 -5.36 12.00 -0.97
C SER A 232 -4.17 12.49 -0.15
N ILE A 233 -3.38 11.56 0.41
CA ILE A 233 -2.16 11.87 1.16
C ILE A 233 -1.12 12.51 0.23
N VAL A 234 -0.84 11.90 -0.93
CA VAL A 234 0.13 12.42 -1.90
C VAL A 234 -0.26 13.82 -2.40
N LYS A 235 -1.56 14.08 -2.57
CA LYS A 235 -2.05 15.42 -2.90
C LYS A 235 -1.80 16.41 -1.76
N MET A 236 -2.03 16.03 -0.52
CA MET A 236 -1.75 16.90 0.64
C MET A 236 -0.25 17.18 0.77
N ILE A 237 0.62 16.20 0.47
CA ILE A 237 2.07 16.40 0.42
C ILE A 237 2.43 17.42 -0.68
N GLU A 238 1.86 17.30 -1.90
CA GLU A 238 2.07 18.27 -2.98
C GLU A 238 1.64 19.70 -2.61
N GLU A 239 0.56 19.82 -1.82
CA GLU A 239 0.01 21.11 -1.40
C GLU A 239 0.73 21.72 -0.18
N SER A 240 1.59 20.94 0.50
CA SER A 240 2.34 21.41 1.67
C SER A 240 3.58 22.17 1.25
N SER A 241 3.77 23.37 1.80
CA SER A 241 4.94 24.23 1.49
C SER A 241 6.15 23.89 2.37
N ASP A 242 5.91 23.30 3.55
CA ASP A 242 6.96 22.81 4.46
C ASP A 242 6.43 21.68 5.40
N SER A 243 7.35 21.06 6.14
CA SER A 243 7.04 19.94 7.05
C SER A 243 6.06 20.29 8.19
N ARG A 244 5.90 21.58 8.54
CA ARG A 244 4.94 22.01 9.58
C ARG A 244 3.48 21.85 9.12
N GLU A 245 3.26 21.78 7.80
CA GLU A 245 1.92 21.55 7.26
C GLU A 245 1.53 20.05 7.24
N PHE A 246 2.47 19.15 7.55
CA PHE A 246 2.20 17.71 7.64
C PHE A 246 1.23 17.34 8.77
N ASP A 247 1.05 18.19 9.78
CA ASP A 247 0.04 17.98 10.84
C ASP A 247 -1.37 17.75 10.28
N ARG A 248 -1.70 18.41 9.16
CA ARG A 248 -3.00 18.20 8.47
C ARG A 248 -3.13 16.78 7.92
N ILE A 249 -2.02 16.20 7.47
CA ILE A 249 -1.97 14.81 7.00
C ILE A 249 -2.20 13.86 8.18
N GLY A 250 -1.52 14.11 9.31
CA GLY A 250 -1.72 13.35 10.54
C GLY A 250 -3.18 13.39 11.02
N GLN A 251 -3.79 14.58 11.02
CA GLN A 251 -5.20 14.72 11.38
C GLN A 251 -6.12 13.92 10.45
N TYR A 252 -5.92 14.04 9.11
CA TYR A 252 -6.70 13.28 8.12
C TYR A 252 -6.58 11.77 8.34
N ILE A 253 -5.38 11.26 8.58
CA ILE A 253 -5.14 9.84 8.85
C ILE A 253 -5.86 9.41 10.14
N THR A 254 -5.78 10.22 11.19
CA THR A 254 -6.44 9.94 12.47
C THR A 254 -7.96 9.86 12.31
N GLU A 255 -8.58 10.77 11.54
CA GLU A 255 -10.01 10.75 11.24
C GLU A 255 -10.40 9.48 10.46
N ILE A 256 -9.59 9.08 9.46
CA ILE A 256 -9.80 7.81 8.74
C ILE A 256 -9.70 6.61 9.69
N LYS A 257 -8.67 6.57 10.54
CA LYS A 257 -8.47 5.48 11.50
C LYS A 257 -9.64 5.35 12.46
N GLN A 258 -10.12 6.46 12.98
CA GLN A 258 -11.31 6.49 13.86
C GLN A 258 -12.55 5.96 13.12
N ALA A 259 -12.78 6.40 11.87
CA ALA A 259 -13.95 5.98 11.10
C ALA A 259 -14.00 4.47 10.82
N ILE A 260 -12.83 3.81 10.64
CA ILE A 260 -12.76 2.38 10.41
C ILE A 260 -12.65 1.53 11.69
N SER A 261 -12.44 2.15 12.85
CA SER A 261 -12.31 1.45 14.14
C SER A 261 -13.67 1.10 14.76
N TRP A 262 -14.73 1.79 14.37
CA TRP A 262 -16.09 1.62 14.89
C TRP A 262 -17.02 1.09 13.80
N ILE A 263 -16.80 -0.15 13.41
CA ILE A 263 -17.66 -0.86 12.44
C ILE A 263 -18.39 -1.96 13.20
N ASP A 264 -19.70 -1.74 13.39
CA ASP A 264 -20.62 -2.73 13.94
C ASP A 264 -20.84 -3.90 12.97
#